data_7cd566e7509b7794c405c83b8d423d9c
#
_entry.id   7cd566e7509b7794c405c83b8d423d9c
#
_cell.length_a   1.000
_cell.length_b   1.000
_cell.length_c   1.000
_cell.angle_alpha   90.00
_cell.angle_beta   90.00
_cell.angle_gamma   90.00
#
_symmetry.space_group_name_H-M   'P 1'
#
loop_
_entity.id
_entity.type
_entity.pdbx_description
1 polymer ?
#
loop_
_entity_poly.entity_id
_entity_poly.type
_entity_poly.pdbx_seq_one_letter_code
_entity_poly.pdbx_strand_id
1 'polypeptide(L)'
;GREVVAAKAATALLMALMSLPKTNPALSIFPATTVKAASEVIVAHGEKLTHGVNGRFHRFFASGGTPLARALAEVVQALALTREKRRIVIVITDGAPDDEGAAKAYLEKMKLSGIDIYGIGIGYDVSHLFDNSVTIKSVHELTKVLFALAKHTSLLAVH
;
A
#
# COMPACT_ATOMS: atom_id res chain seq x y z
N GLY A 1 13.29 -1.98 12.97
CA GLY A 1 12.38 -3.07 12.85
C GLY A 1 11.80 -3.27 11.47
N ARG A 2 10.82 -4.13 11.38
CA ARG A 2 10.12 -4.46 10.14
C ARG A 2 9.51 -3.23 9.48
N GLU A 3 8.95 -2.32 10.27
CA GLU A 3 8.27 -1.12 9.80
C GLU A 3 9.21 -0.23 8.98
N VAL A 4 10.45 -0.06 9.44
CA VAL A 4 11.45 0.76 8.77
C VAL A 4 11.85 0.15 7.43
N VAL A 5 12.07 -1.17 7.40
CA VAL A 5 12.45 -1.87 6.16
C VAL A 5 11.29 -1.88 5.17
N ALA A 6 10.07 -2.12 5.66
CA ALA A 6 8.87 -2.08 4.82
C ALA A 6 8.67 -0.68 4.21
N ALA A 7 8.85 0.37 5.01
CA ALA A 7 8.75 1.76 4.55
C ALA A 7 9.81 2.07 3.49
N LYS A 8 11.05 1.61 3.67
CA LYS A 8 12.13 1.81 2.69
C LYS A 8 11.82 1.11 1.37
N ALA A 9 11.33 -0.14 1.43
CA ALA A 9 10.99 -0.90 0.24
C ALA A 9 9.82 -0.26 -0.53
N ALA A 10 8.79 0.16 0.19
CA ALA A 10 7.64 0.86 -0.40
C ALA A 10 8.07 2.20 -1.02
N THR A 11 8.94 2.93 -0.35
CA THR A 11 9.50 4.20 -0.87
C THR A 11 10.30 3.98 -2.15
N ALA A 12 11.12 2.93 -2.20
CA ALA A 12 11.91 2.61 -3.39
C ALA A 12 10.99 2.33 -4.58
N LEU A 13 9.92 1.56 -4.39
CA LEU A 13 8.95 1.30 -5.44
C LEU A 13 8.22 2.59 -5.85
N LEU A 14 7.79 3.39 -4.87
CA LEU A 14 7.12 4.67 -5.14
C LEU A 14 7.99 5.56 -6.03
N MET A 15 9.26 5.72 -5.70
CA MET A 15 10.18 6.56 -6.46
C MET A 15 10.41 6.01 -7.87
N ALA A 16 10.50 4.70 -8.01
CA ALA A 16 10.61 4.07 -9.32
C ALA A 16 9.37 4.34 -10.17
N LEU A 17 8.17 4.24 -9.58
CA LEU A 17 6.92 4.53 -10.28
C LEU A 17 6.80 6.01 -10.64
N MET A 18 7.24 6.91 -9.76
CA MET A 18 7.19 8.35 -10.01
C MET A 18 8.06 8.79 -11.18
N SER A 19 9.08 7.99 -11.52
CA SER A 19 9.93 8.27 -12.67
C SER A 19 9.28 7.90 -14.01
N LEU A 20 8.17 7.16 -13.99
CA LEU A 20 7.45 6.73 -15.18
C LEU A 20 6.40 7.77 -15.59
N PRO A 21 6.26 8.07 -16.89
CA PRO A 21 5.44 9.21 -17.33
C PRO A 21 3.93 9.04 -17.18
N LYS A 22 3.44 7.82 -16.99
CA LYS A 22 1.99 7.53 -16.96
C LYS A 22 1.52 6.95 -15.63
N THR A 23 2.29 7.15 -14.58
CA THR A 23 1.93 6.67 -13.25
C THR A 23 1.64 7.83 -12.31
N ASN A 24 0.79 7.59 -11.34
CA ASN A 24 0.44 8.58 -10.33
C ASN A 24 0.37 7.87 -8.96
N PRO A 25 1.53 7.50 -8.41
CA PRO A 25 1.55 6.73 -7.16
C PRO A 25 1.33 7.61 -5.94
N ALA A 26 0.86 6.97 -4.87
CA ALA A 26 0.77 7.56 -3.53
C ALA A 26 1.19 6.52 -2.51
N LEU A 27 1.57 6.96 -1.34
CA LEU A 27 1.98 6.09 -0.23
C LEU A 27 1.28 6.53 1.04
N SER A 28 0.60 5.60 1.68
CA SER A 28 -0.04 5.81 2.97
C SER A 28 0.40 4.72 3.95
N ILE A 29 0.41 5.06 5.22
CA ILE A 29 0.66 4.10 6.29
C ILE A 29 -0.60 3.92 7.13
N PHE A 30 -0.75 2.74 7.75
CA PHE A 30 -1.82 2.46 8.71
C PHE A 30 -1.27 1.55 9.81
N PRO A 31 -1.70 1.73 11.06
CA PRO A 31 -2.57 2.83 11.52
C PRO A 31 -1.89 4.19 11.39
N ALA A 32 -2.68 5.24 11.36
CA ALA A 32 -2.15 6.60 11.40
C ALA A 32 -1.47 6.87 12.75
N THR A 33 -0.38 7.62 12.73
CA THR A 33 0.40 7.90 13.93
C THR A 33 0.27 9.35 14.42
N THR A 34 -0.01 10.27 13.51
CA THR A 34 -0.02 11.71 13.83
C THR A 34 -1.36 12.38 13.54
N VAL A 35 -2.29 11.70 12.87
CA VAL A 35 -3.57 12.26 12.48
C VAL A 35 -4.73 11.41 13.04
N LYS A 36 -5.90 12.03 13.18
CA LYS A 36 -7.09 11.37 13.68
C LYS A 36 -7.84 10.67 12.55
N ALA A 37 -7.20 9.66 11.97
CA ALA A 37 -7.72 8.88 10.85
C ALA A 37 -7.22 7.45 10.96
N ALA A 38 -7.68 6.56 10.09
CA ALA A 38 -7.18 5.18 10.06
C ALA A 38 -5.86 5.05 9.32
N SER A 39 -5.64 5.89 8.33
CA SER A 39 -4.38 5.94 7.58
C SER A 39 -3.82 7.36 7.56
N GLU A 40 -2.56 7.44 7.20
CA GLU A 40 -1.85 8.72 7.09
C GLU A 40 -1.11 8.75 5.77
N VAL A 41 -1.37 9.79 4.97
CA VAL A 41 -0.73 9.97 3.67
C VAL A 41 0.71 10.43 3.88
N ILE A 42 1.65 9.66 3.38
CA ILE A 42 3.08 10.01 3.41
C ILE A 42 3.48 10.74 2.14
N VAL A 43 3.00 10.26 0.98
CA VAL A 43 3.17 10.92 -0.30
C VAL A 43 1.84 10.91 -1.02
N ALA A 44 1.33 12.09 -1.37
CA ALA A 44 0.05 12.22 -2.06
C ALA A 44 0.22 12.03 -3.58
N HIS A 45 -0.88 11.66 -4.23
CA HIS A 45 -0.92 11.62 -5.70
C HIS A 45 -0.55 12.99 -6.28
N GLY A 46 0.32 12.98 -7.27
CA GLY A 46 0.75 14.21 -7.94
C GLY A 46 1.79 15.03 -7.19
N GLU A 47 2.18 14.60 -5.99
CA GLU A 47 3.19 15.31 -5.21
C GLU A 47 4.58 15.17 -5.85
N LYS A 48 5.31 16.28 -5.96
CA LYS A 48 6.70 16.28 -6.42
C LYS A 48 7.62 16.22 -5.21
N LEU A 49 8.51 15.23 -5.19
CA LEU A 49 9.48 15.09 -4.11
C LEU A 49 10.74 15.90 -4.46
N THR A 50 10.89 17.08 -3.84
CA THR A 50 12.08 17.92 -3.97
C THR A 50 13.17 17.50 -2.98
N HIS A 51 12.74 16.91 -1.85
CA HIS A 51 13.61 16.32 -0.84
C HIS A 51 13.14 14.89 -0.62
N GLY A 52 13.97 13.98 -0.25
CA GLY A 52 13.56 12.60 -0.01
C GLY A 52 12.44 12.45 1.02
N VAL A 53 11.85 11.27 1.11
CA VAL A 53 10.75 10.99 2.04
C VAL A 53 11.22 10.44 3.39
N ASN A 54 12.50 10.23 3.58
CA ASN A 54 13.05 9.55 4.75
C ASN A 54 12.61 10.20 6.08
N GLY A 55 12.59 11.51 6.15
CA GLY A 55 12.15 12.23 7.34
C GLY A 55 10.68 12.05 7.67
N ARG A 56 9.88 11.60 6.73
CA ARG A 56 8.43 11.40 6.92
C ARG A 56 8.12 10.12 7.69
N PHE A 57 9.07 9.21 7.79
CA PHE A 57 8.91 7.93 8.47
C PHE A 57 9.44 7.89 9.90
N HIS A 58 10.08 8.95 10.38
CA HIS A 58 10.68 8.95 11.72
C HIS A 58 9.69 8.81 12.85
N ARG A 59 8.41 9.06 12.58
CA ARG A 59 7.31 8.93 13.56
C ARG A 59 6.54 7.62 13.42
N PHE A 60 7.04 6.71 12.62
CA PHE A 60 6.36 5.44 12.39
C PHE A 60 6.57 4.51 13.58
N PHE A 61 5.51 4.29 14.33
CA PHE A 61 5.49 3.37 15.46
C PHE A 61 4.47 2.27 15.21
N ALA A 62 4.87 1.02 15.41
CA ALA A 62 3.95 -0.10 15.41
C ALA A 62 3.18 -0.07 16.74
N SER A 63 2.06 0.64 16.78
CA SER A 63 1.23 0.72 17.98
C SER A 63 -0.24 0.60 17.61
N GLY A 64 -1.01 -0.05 18.43
CA GLY A 64 -2.44 -0.20 18.25
C GLY A 64 -2.81 -1.28 17.25
N GLY A 65 -4.02 -1.24 16.77
CA GLY A 65 -4.61 -2.26 15.93
C GLY A 65 -4.29 -2.07 14.44
N THR A 66 -4.95 -2.89 13.64
CA THR A 66 -4.81 -2.87 12.18
C THR A 66 -6.17 -2.48 11.55
N PRO A 67 -6.47 -1.17 11.43
CA PRO A 67 -7.77 -0.71 10.94
C PRO A 67 -7.85 -0.77 9.40
N LEU A 68 -7.74 -1.96 8.85
CA LEU A 68 -7.60 -2.16 7.40
C LEU A 68 -8.79 -1.64 6.61
N ALA A 69 -10.02 -1.97 7.02
CA ALA A 69 -11.22 -1.55 6.29
C ALA A 69 -11.31 -0.02 6.18
N ARG A 70 -11.07 0.67 7.27
CA ARG A 70 -11.11 2.14 7.30
C ARG A 70 -9.97 2.75 6.50
N ALA A 71 -8.78 2.18 6.61
CA ALA A 71 -7.62 2.63 5.85
C ALA A 71 -7.86 2.47 4.35
N LEU A 72 -8.43 1.35 3.92
CA LEU A 72 -8.79 1.12 2.52
C LEU A 72 -9.83 2.14 2.03
N ALA A 73 -10.83 2.45 2.86
CA ALA A 73 -11.83 3.45 2.50
C ALA A 73 -11.19 4.82 2.26
N GLU A 74 -10.23 5.21 3.08
CA GLU A 74 -9.53 6.48 2.91
C GLU A 74 -8.67 6.49 1.64
N VAL A 75 -7.98 5.39 1.35
CA VAL A 75 -7.18 5.25 0.13
C VAL A 75 -8.07 5.30 -1.12
N VAL A 76 -9.22 4.64 -1.08
CA VAL A 76 -10.16 4.64 -2.21
C VAL A 76 -10.72 6.04 -2.47
N GLN A 77 -11.00 6.81 -1.42
CA GLN A 77 -11.43 8.20 -1.58
C GLN A 77 -10.35 9.04 -2.30
N ALA A 78 -9.09 8.85 -1.94
CA ALA A 78 -7.99 9.54 -2.61
C ALA A 78 -7.87 9.10 -4.08
N LEU A 79 -8.00 7.80 -4.36
CA LEU A 79 -7.97 7.29 -5.73
C LEU A 79 -9.11 7.85 -6.58
N ALA A 80 -10.28 8.04 -6.01
CA ALA A 80 -11.44 8.57 -6.72
C ALA A 80 -11.22 9.99 -7.26
N LEU A 81 -10.29 10.73 -6.68
CA LEU A 81 -9.94 12.09 -7.10
C LEU A 81 -8.88 12.10 -8.21
N THR A 82 -8.32 10.94 -8.57
CA THR A 82 -7.31 10.85 -9.62
C THR A 82 -7.96 10.67 -11.00
N ARG A 83 -7.20 10.97 -12.05
CA ARG A 83 -7.68 10.88 -13.44
C ARG A 83 -7.39 9.55 -14.10
N GLU A 84 -6.45 8.80 -13.57
CA GLU A 84 -6.02 7.53 -14.13
C GLU A 84 -7.16 6.51 -14.07
N LYS A 85 -7.37 5.81 -15.18
CA LYS A 85 -8.46 4.84 -15.29
C LYS A 85 -8.11 3.54 -14.58
N ARG A 86 -6.85 3.11 -14.67
CA ARG A 86 -6.37 1.91 -14.01
C ARG A 86 -5.98 2.25 -12.59
N ARG A 87 -6.60 1.57 -11.64
CA ARG A 87 -6.38 1.80 -10.22
C ARG A 87 -5.91 0.51 -9.57
N ILE A 88 -4.78 0.61 -8.87
CA ILE A 88 -4.14 -0.54 -8.22
C ILE A 88 -3.85 -0.16 -6.78
N VAL A 89 -4.19 -1.06 -5.86
CA VAL A 89 -3.87 -0.92 -4.45
C VAL A 89 -3.03 -2.12 -4.01
N ILE A 90 -1.87 -1.85 -3.43
CA ILE A 90 -1.01 -2.88 -2.85
C ILE A 90 -1.01 -2.67 -1.33
N VAL A 91 -1.44 -3.68 -0.60
CA VAL A 91 -1.47 -3.66 0.87
C VAL A 91 -0.33 -4.51 1.39
N ILE A 92 0.46 -3.93 2.29
CA ILE A 92 1.55 -4.65 2.97
C ILE A 92 1.20 -4.67 4.46
N THR A 93 1.09 -5.85 5.03
CA THR A 93 0.72 -5.99 6.44
C THR A 93 1.46 -7.16 7.09
N ASP A 94 1.69 -7.06 8.38
CA ASP A 94 2.31 -8.13 9.18
C ASP A 94 1.35 -8.70 10.22
N GLY A 95 0.06 -8.39 10.15
CA GLY A 95 -0.92 -8.87 11.12
C GLY A 95 -2.35 -8.86 10.62
N ALA A 96 -3.21 -9.45 11.42
CA ALA A 96 -4.63 -9.55 11.13
C ALA A 96 -5.32 -8.17 11.25
N PRO A 97 -6.33 -7.91 10.41
CA PRO A 97 -7.14 -6.69 10.58
C PRO A 97 -7.97 -6.76 11.87
N ASP A 98 -8.27 -5.60 12.44
CA ASP A 98 -9.10 -5.50 13.67
C ASP A 98 -10.48 -6.10 13.46
N ASP A 99 -11.06 -5.89 12.27
CA ASP A 99 -12.34 -6.45 11.88
C ASP A 99 -12.16 -7.12 10.51
N GLU A 100 -11.99 -8.42 10.53
CA GLU A 100 -11.76 -9.20 9.32
C GLU A 100 -12.98 -9.20 8.39
N GLY A 101 -14.18 -9.28 8.96
CA GLY A 101 -15.41 -9.24 8.19
C GLY A 101 -15.58 -7.93 7.45
N ALA A 102 -15.33 -6.82 8.11
CA ALA A 102 -15.39 -5.50 7.50
C ALA A 102 -14.32 -5.34 6.40
N ALA A 103 -13.11 -5.85 6.65
CA ALA A 103 -12.03 -5.80 5.67
C ALA A 103 -12.39 -6.61 4.41
N LYS A 104 -12.88 -7.82 4.57
CA LYS A 104 -13.31 -8.65 3.44
C LYS A 104 -14.46 -8.00 2.65
N ALA A 105 -15.44 -7.45 3.33
CA ALA A 105 -16.57 -6.79 2.69
C ALA A 105 -16.10 -5.58 1.87
N TYR A 106 -15.18 -4.79 2.41
CA TYR A 106 -14.67 -3.62 1.71
C TYR A 106 -13.79 -4.00 0.52
N LEU A 107 -12.94 -5.02 0.66
CA LEU A 107 -12.12 -5.53 -0.45
C LEU A 107 -13.00 -6.02 -1.60
N GLU A 108 -14.10 -6.71 -1.31
CA GLU A 108 -15.04 -7.15 -2.33
C GLU A 108 -15.68 -5.94 -3.05
N LYS A 109 -16.05 -4.92 -2.31
CA LYS A 109 -16.60 -3.68 -2.86
C LYS A 109 -15.58 -2.99 -3.79
N MET A 110 -14.32 -2.93 -3.39
CA MET A 110 -13.24 -2.38 -4.23
C MET A 110 -13.10 -3.17 -5.53
N LYS A 111 -13.10 -4.49 -5.43
CA LYS A 111 -13.00 -5.39 -6.58
C LYS A 111 -14.14 -5.15 -7.56
N LEU A 112 -15.37 -5.04 -7.06
CA LEU A 112 -16.55 -4.74 -7.89
C LEU A 112 -16.48 -3.35 -8.54
N SER A 113 -15.74 -2.44 -7.96
CA SER A 113 -15.48 -1.11 -8.51
C SER A 113 -14.36 -1.09 -9.56
N GLY A 114 -13.76 -2.24 -9.86
CA GLY A 114 -12.71 -2.34 -10.86
C GLY A 114 -11.31 -1.99 -10.36
N ILE A 115 -11.09 -1.98 -9.04
CA ILE A 115 -9.77 -1.75 -8.47
C ILE A 115 -9.03 -3.08 -8.38
N ASP A 116 -7.81 -3.12 -8.91
CA ASP A 116 -6.92 -4.27 -8.77
C ASP A 116 -6.24 -4.23 -7.40
N ILE A 117 -6.32 -5.32 -6.65
CA ILE A 117 -5.84 -5.35 -5.27
C ILE A 117 -4.86 -6.51 -5.10
N TYR A 118 -3.72 -6.20 -4.47
CA TYR A 118 -2.68 -7.18 -4.15
C TYR A 118 -2.35 -7.08 -2.67
N GLY A 119 -2.24 -8.23 -2.00
CA GLY A 119 -1.87 -8.29 -0.59
C GLY A 119 -0.51 -8.95 -0.40
N ILE A 120 0.32 -8.35 0.44
CA ILE A 120 1.60 -8.93 0.86
C ILE A 120 1.58 -9.08 2.37
N GLY A 121 1.65 -10.31 2.84
CA GLY A 121 1.77 -10.61 4.26
C GLY A 121 3.22 -10.85 4.64
N ILE A 122 3.68 -10.21 5.70
CA ILE A 122 5.03 -10.42 6.23
C ILE A 122 4.90 -11.25 7.50
N GLY A 123 5.25 -12.53 7.42
CA GLY A 123 5.09 -13.46 8.54
C GLY A 123 3.62 -13.73 8.91
N TYR A 124 2.70 -13.34 8.06
CA TYR A 124 1.26 -13.50 8.25
C TYR A 124 0.61 -13.84 6.91
N ASP A 125 -0.15 -14.92 6.87
CA ASP A 125 -0.83 -15.35 5.65
C ASP A 125 -2.06 -14.49 5.40
N VAL A 126 -2.10 -13.81 4.25
CA VAL A 126 -3.20 -12.92 3.85
C VAL A 126 -4.05 -13.51 2.73
N SER A 127 -3.86 -14.77 2.37
CA SER A 127 -4.58 -15.42 1.27
C SER A 127 -6.09 -15.50 1.51
N HIS A 128 -6.53 -15.47 2.75
CA HIS A 128 -7.95 -15.48 3.10
C HIS A 128 -8.61 -14.11 2.94
N LEU A 129 -7.81 -13.05 2.76
CA LEU A 129 -8.31 -11.67 2.57
C LEU A 129 -8.22 -11.22 1.11
N PHE A 130 -7.13 -11.59 0.43
CA PHE A 130 -6.83 -11.10 -0.91
C PHE A 130 -6.81 -12.22 -1.92
N ASP A 131 -7.51 -12.07 -3.03
CA ASP A 131 -7.49 -13.05 -4.13
C ASP A 131 -6.10 -13.18 -4.73
N ASN A 132 -5.37 -12.05 -4.80
CA ASN A 132 -3.98 -12.01 -5.25
C ASN A 132 -3.09 -11.65 -4.08
N SER A 133 -2.34 -12.62 -3.59
CA SER A 133 -1.52 -12.42 -2.40
C SER A 133 -0.23 -13.20 -2.44
N VAL A 134 0.73 -12.70 -1.67
CA VAL A 134 2.01 -13.35 -1.43
C VAL A 134 2.29 -13.25 0.06
N THR A 135 2.77 -14.35 0.64
CA THR A 135 3.26 -14.34 2.03
C THR A 135 4.77 -14.48 1.99
N ILE A 136 5.46 -13.56 2.65
CA ILE A 136 6.92 -13.59 2.77
C ILE A 136 7.29 -13.78 4.25
N LYS A 137 8.44 -14.40 4.50
CA LYS A 137 8.90 -14.65 5.86
C LYS A 137 9.67 -13.48 6.43
N SER A 138 10.29 -12.69 5.57
CA SER A 138 11.19 -11.61 5.96
C SER A 138 10.96 -10.38 5.09
N VAL A 139 11.08 -9.20 5.70
CA VAL A 139 11.02 -7.91 5.00
C VAL A 139 12.12 -7.78 3.94
N HIS A 140 13.18 -8.56 4.03
CA HIS A 140 14.26 -8.56 3.04
C HIS A 140 13.80 -9.04 1.67
N GLU A 141 12.71 -9.81 1.60
CA GLU A 141 12.10 -10.27 0.35
C GLU A 141 11.18 -9.22 -0.28
N LEU A 142 10.82 -8.19 0.49
CA LEU A 142 9.75 -7.26 0.12
C LEU A 142 10.06 -6.48 -1.16
N THR A 143 11.27 -5.95 -1.30
CA THR A 143 11.65 -5.19 -2.49
C THR A 143 11.49 -6.02 -3.75
N LYS A 144 11.97 -7.27 -3.72
CA LYS A 144 11.87 -8.19 -4.85
C LYS A 144 10.41 -8.46 -5.22
N VAL A 145 9.57 -8.71 -4.21
CA VAL A 145 8.16 -9.01 -4.42
C VAL A 145 7.42 -7.80 -4.98
N LEU A 146 7.67 -6.60 -4.45
CA LEU A 146 7.03 -5.37 -4.94
C LEU A 146 7.38 -5.11 -6.42
N PHE A 147 8.64 -5.26 -6.80
CA PHE A 147 9.03 -5.06 -8.19
C PHE A 147 8.49 -6.16 -9.11
N ALA A 148 8.39 -7.40 -8.62
CA ALA A 148 7.76 -8.48 -9.38
C ALA A 148 6.27 -8.21 -9.61
N LEU A 149 5.56 -7.72 -8.60
CA LEU A 149 4.16 -7.32 -8.72
C LEU A 149 3.98 -6.16 -9.71
N ALA A 150 4.84 -5.15 -9.64
CA ALA A 150 4.80 -4.03 -10.56
C ALA A 150 5.00 -4.48 -12.01
N LYS A 151 5.90 -5.41 -12.26
CA LYS A 151 6.11 -6.01 -13.58
C LYS A 151 4.89 -6.82 -14.02
N HIS A 152 4.34 -7.65 -13.14
CA HIS A 152 3.19 -8.48 -13.42
C HIS A 152 1.96 -7.63 -13.81
N THR A 153 1.78 -6.49 -13.15
CA THR A 153 0.69 -5.57 -13.43
C THR A 153 0.99 -4.65 -14.62
N SER A 154 2.11 -4.80 -15.26
CA SER A 154 2.59 -3.95 -16.36
C SER A 154 2.81 -2.49 -15.98
N LEU A 155 2.94 -2.18 -14.68
CA LEU A 155 3.23 -0.84 -14.22
C LEU A 155 4.60 -0.35 -14.67
N LEU A 156 5.58 -1.27 -14.70
CA LEU A 156 6.95 -0.98 -15.13
C LEU A 156 7.19 -1.36 -16.58
N ALA A 157 6.21 -1.94 -17.27
CA ALA A 157 6.35 -2.31 -18.65
C ALA A 157 6.25 -1.06 -19.54
N VAL A 158 7.18 -0.95 -20.47
CA VAL A 158 7.15 0.11 -21.47
C VAL A 158 6.40 -0.40 -22.68
N HIS A 159 5.32 0.23 -23.00
CA HIS A 159 4.52 -0.07 -24.17
C HIS A 159 4.59 1.05 -25.17
#